data_a034ec5db46ca41b6d37c0d8f0e54477
#
_entry.id   a034ec5db46ca41b6d37c0d8f0e54477
#
_cell.length_a   1.000
_cell.length_b   1.000
_cell.length_c   1.000
_cell.angle_alpha   90.00
_cell.angle_beta   90.00
_cell.angle_gamma   90.00
#
_symmetry.space_group_name_H-M   'P 1'
#
loop_
_entity.id
_entity.type
_entity.pdbx_description
1 polymer ?
#
loop_
_entity_poly.entity_id
_entity_poly.type
_entity_poly.pdbx_seq_one_letter_code
_entity_poly.pdbx_strand_id
1 'polypeptide(L)'
;MLDRRGFIGAGCALFASSQMSAATIEEDSKVFAEAGGWSTPALSYARIHLGLRQPFNVTHLTDSHISDAFPDEPEDLTSCAASRRRQFCGYQRVALERSLAWAKGKACPYVVHTGDLIDFQSRANLAAAKEVVAGNPEFMMAMGNHEFWRRKTKAVPETRGVSVPDLTAAFGPDIGFRSKVVRNVNFVLLDDVYGTVSAEQVKLFEREVAKGLPIVLCMHVPVYTETIELTANRYWGNVPDIARQREDKVTQEFLSCLRGEKLLRAMLTGHLHYDIEERFSDTCVQYVMGANYMFRARLVLFT
;
A
#
# COMPACT_ATOMS: atom_id res chain seq x y z
N MET A 1 -2.87 17.58 18.90
CA MET A 1 -3.58 16.63 18.03
C MET A 1 -4.39 17.45 17.04
N LEU A 2 -3.92 17.61 15.82
CA LEU A 2 -4.73 18.26 14.76
C LEU A 2 -5.71 17.21 14.24
N ASP A 3 -7.00 17.53 14.34
CA ASP A 3 -8.09 16.73 13.82
C ASP A 3 -7.90 16.53 12.31
N ARG A 4 -8.05 15.32 11.82
CA ARG A 4 -7.95 14.97 10.40
C ARG A 4 -8.96 15.75 9.54
N ARG A 5 -10.11 16.09 10.10
CA ARG A 5 -11.09 16.99 9.47
C ARG A 5 -10.54 18.40 9.30
N GLY A 6 -9.72 18.87 10.24
CA GLY A 6 -9.01 20.15 10.13
C GLY A 6 -7.89 20.11 9.09
N PHE A 7 -7.19 18.97 8.94
CA PHE A 7 -6.10 18.83 7.97
C PHE A 7 -6.60 18.65 6.53
N ILE A 8 -7.62 17.82 6.33
CA ILE A 8 -8.31 17.71 5.03
C ILE A 8 -9.08 19.00 4.73
N GLY A 9 -9.69 19.61 5.75
CA GLY A 9 -10.41 20.87 5.60
C GLY A 9 -9.50 22.07 5.32
N ALA A 10 -8.30 22.13 5.89
CA ALA A 10 -7.38 23.25 5.64
C ALA A 10 -6.70 23.18 4.25
N GLY A 11 -6.39 21.96 3.77
CA GLY A 11 -5.86 21.77 2.41
C GLY A 11 -6.94 21.84 1.33
N CYS A 12 -8.12 21.29 1.59
CA CYS A 12 -9.24 21.31 0.64
C CYS A 12 -10.12 22.57 0.74
N ALA A 13 -10.16 23.28 1.85
CA ALA A 13 -10.98 24.50 2.01
C ALA A 13 -10.50 25.67 1.15
N LEU A 14 -9.25 25.68 0.71
CA LEU A 14 -8.76 26.66 -0.28
C LEU A 14 -9.30 26.40 -1.70
N PHE A 15 -9.84 25.21 -1.97
CA PHE A 15 -10.27 24.80 -3.31
C PHE A 15 -11.78 24.50 -3.44
N ALA A 16 -12.56 24.71 -2.39
CA ALA A 16 -13.98 24.28 -2.33
C ALA A 16 -14.97 25.17 -3.09
N SER A 17 -14.56 26.17 -3.87
CA SER A 17 -15.48 27.15 -4.44
C SER A 17 -15.47 27.31 -5.97
N SER A 18 -14.82 26.46 -6.76
CA SER A 18 -14.91 26.53 -8.21
C SER A 18 -14.98 25.16 -8.88
N GLN A 19 -15.72 25.04 -9.97
CA GLN A 19 -15.69 23.88 -10.87
C GLN A 19 -14.35 23.87 -11.62
N MET A 20 -13.29 23.44 -10.95
CA MET A 20 -11.95 23.37 -11.53
C MET A 20 -11.85 22.20 -12.51
N SER A 21 -11.21 22.41 -13.64
CA SER A 21 -10.90 21.34 -14.59
C SER A 21 -9.81 20.41 -14.04
N ALA A 22 -9.73 19.17 -14.55
CA ALA A 22 -8.66 18.24 -14.15
C ALA A 22 -7.26 18.82 -14.44
N ALA A 23 -7.09 19.57 -15.53
CA ALA A 23 -5.85 20.27 -15.88
C ALA A 23 -5.48 21.33 -14.83
N THR A 24 -6.45 22.10 -14.34
CA THR A 24 -6.22 23.12 -13.30
C THR A 24 -5.78 22.47 -11.97
N ILE A 25 -6.36 21.33 -11.61
CA ILE A 25 -5.97 20.59 -10.38
C ILE A 25 -4.53 20.06 -10.49
N GLU A 26 -4.14 19.59 -11.67
CA GLU A 26 -2.77 19.11 -11.93
C GLU A 26 -1.76 20.27 -11.87
N GLU A 27 -2.12 21.42 -12.43
CA GLU A 27 -1.31 22.63 -12.42
C GLU A 27 -1.14 23.18 -10.99
N ASP A 28 -2.20 23.23 -10.20
CA ASP A 28 -2.16 23.65 -8.80
C ASP A 28 -1.35 22.66 -7.94
N SER A 29 -1.44 21.36 -8.21
CA SER A 29 -0.63 20.35 -7.54
C SER A 29 0.86 20.51 -7.84
N LYS A 30 1.22 20.84 -9.09
CA LYS A 30 2.61 21.16 -9.47
C LYS A 30 3.10 22.42 -8.78
N VAL A 31 2.32 23.49 -8.80
CA VAL A 31 2.66 24.76 -8.14
C VAL A 31 2.85 24.57 -6.64
N PHE A 32 1.95 23.85 -5.97
CA PHE A 32 2.08 23.54 -4.56
C PHE A 32 3.31 22.67 -4.26
N ALA A 33 3.60 21.72 -5.12
CA ALA A 33 4.76 20.85 -5.01
C ALA A 33 6.07 21.60 -5.28
N GLU A 34 6.08 22.53 -6.23
CA GLU A 34 7.22 23.40 -6.56
C GLU A 34 7.45 24.48 -5.49
N ALA A 35 6.41 24.92 -4.78
CA ALA A 35 6.52 25.86 -3.68
C ALA A 35 7.25 25.34 -2.43
N GLY A 36 7.77 24.10 -2.49
CA GLY A 36 8.73 23.56 -1.51
C GLY A 36 8.12 23.02 -0.22
N GLY A 37 6.81 23.13 -0.01
CA GLY A 37 6.17 22.68 1.23
C GLY A 37 6.21 21.16 1.47
N TRP A 38 6.39 20.37 0.40
CA TRP A 38 6.33 18.90 0.43
C TRP A 38 7.45 18.24 -0.38
N SER A 39 8.64 18.80 -0.30
CA SER A 39 9.82 18.30 -1.05
C SER A 39 10.29 16.92 -0.59
N THR A 40 9.96 16.53 0.62
CA THR A 40 10.27 15.22 1.20
C THR A 40 9.03 14.63 1.86
N PRO A 41 8.86 13.29 1.83
CA PRO A 41 7.75 12.67 2.56
C PRO A 41 7.86 12.90 4.07
N ALA A 42 6.71 12.94 4.74
CA ALA A 42 6.66 12.87 6.18
C ALA A 42 7.05 11.44 6.60
N LEU A 43 8.19 11.32 7.29
CA LEU A 43 8.78 10.03 7.61
C LEU A 43 8.33 9.53 8.98
N SER A 44 7.87 8.28 9.02
CA SER A 44 7.90 7.44 10.21
C SER A 44 9.08 6.47 10.13
N TYR A 45 9.47 5.91 11.26
CA TYR A 45 10.64 5.04 11.37
C TYR A 45 10.28 3.74 12.06
N ALA A 46 10.85 2.64 11.58
CA ALA A 46 10.81 1.35 12.27
C ALA A 46 12.24 0.78 12.36
N ARG A 47 12.56 0.12 13.45
CA ARG A 47 13.82 -0.60 13.61
C ARG A 47 13.55 -2.05 13.95
N ILE A 48 14.08 -2.96 13.13
CA ILE A 48 13.89 -4.40 13.29
C ILE A 48 15.27 -5.03 13.54
N HIS A 49 15.44 -5.53 14.76
CA HIS A 49 16.70 -6.18 15.17
C HIS A 49 16.70 -7.64 14.75
N LEU A 50 17.60 -8.00 13.85
CA LEU A 50 17.78 -9.37 13.34
C LEU A 50 19.19 -9.93 13.57
N GLY A 51 20.10 -9.12 14.13
CA GLY A 51 21.50 -9.51 14.31
C GLY A 51 22.27 -9.58 12.98
N LEU A 52 21.94 -8.70 12.03
CA LEU A 52 22.56 -8.68 10.71
C LEU A 52 24.00 -8.18 10.78
N ARG A 53 24.91 -8.83 10.06
CA ARG A 53 26.30 -8.34 9.92
C ARG A 53 26.38 -7.02 9.16
N GLN A 54 25.46 -6.79 8.25
CA GLN A 54 25.38 -5.58 7.43
C GLN A 54 23.95 -5.01 7.49
N PRO A 55 23.72 -3.98 8.28
CA PRO A 55 22.45 -3.27 8.32
C PRO A 55 22.06 -2.71 6.95
N PHE A 56 20.76 -2.61 6.70
CA PHE A 56 20.24 -1.99 5.50
C PHE A 56 18.86 -1.36 5.75
N ASN A 57 18.46 -0.48 4.84
CA ASN A 57 17.20 0.23 4.90
C ASN A 57 16.26 -0.24 3.79
N VAL A 58 14.96 -0.18 4.08
CA VAL A 58 13.88 -0.36 3.13
C VAL A 58 12.91 0.82 3.28
N THR A 59 12.47 1.39 2.19
CA THR A 59 11.38 2.38 2.19
C THR A 59 10.06 1.64 2.06
N HIS A 60 9.18 1.80 3.03
CA HIS A 60 7.82 1.27 3.01
C HIS A 60 6.85 2.36 2.57
N LEU A 61 6.12 2.10 1.49
CA LEU A 61 5.05 2.91 0.91
C LEU A 61 3.78 2.08 0.82
N THR A 62 2.64 2.74 0.76
CA THR A 62 1.32 2.13 0.58
C THR A 62 0.32 3.17 0.10
N ASP A 63 -0.79 2.74 -0.46
CA ASP A 63 -1.94 3.60 -0.74
C ASP A 63 -1.54 4.88 -1.51
N SER A 64 -0.91 4.71 -2.66
CA SER A 64 -0.55 5.83 -3.57
C SER A 64 -1.75 6.29 -4.38
N HIS A 65 -2.69 5.39 -4.70
CA HIS A 65 -3.96 5.65 -5.37
C HIS A 65 -3.82 6.47 -6.66
N ILE A 66 -2.89 6.13 -7.55
CA ILE A 66 -2.78 6.77 -8.88
C ILE A 66 -4.15 6.68 -9.55
N SER A 67 -4.72 7.84 -9.92
CA SER A 67 -6.10 7.97 -10.40
C SER A 67 -6.12 8.62 -11.78
N ASP A 68 -5.61 7.92 -12.78
CA ASP A 68 -5.51 8.41 -14.15
C ASP A 68 -6.45 7.66 -15.11
N ALA A 69 -6.86 8.32 -16.18
CA ALA A 69 -7.52 7.72 -17.32
C ALA A 69 -7.08 8.47 -18.58
N PHE A 70 -6.86 7.75 -19.69
CA PHE A 70 -6.62 8.40 -20.98
C PHE A 70 -7.89 9.08 -21.49
N PRO A 71 -7.81 10.15 -22.31
CA PRO A 71 -8.98 10.85 -22.84
C PRO A 71 -9.91 9.96 -23.69
N ASP A 72 -9.38 8.90 -24.28
CA ASP A 72 -10.12 7.94 -25.12
C ASP A 72 -10.65 6.73 -24.34
N GLU A 73 -10.51 6.71 -23.03
CA GLU A 73 -11.12 5.68 -22.18
C GLU A 73 -12.60 5.98 -21.93
N PRO A 74 -13.41 4.99 -21.55
CA PRO A 74 -14.84 5.20 -21.28
C PRO A 74 -15.10 6.36 -20.31
N GLU A 75 -16.19 7.08 -20.55
CA GLU A 75 -16.57 8.28 -19.78
C GLU A 75 -16.66 8.00 -18.26
N ASP A 76 -17.11 6.82 -17.88
CA ASP A 76 -17.18 6.43 -16.48
C ASP A 76 -15.80 6.31 -15.82
N LEU A 77 -14.74 5.94 -16.57
CA LEU A 77 -13.36 5.92 -16.08
C LEU A 77 -12.76 7.33 -16.01
N THR A 78 -12.94 8.14 -17.05
CA THR A 78 -12.42 9.52 -17.06
C THR A 78 -13.10 10.38 -15.98
N SER A 79 -14.40 10.23 -15.79
CA SER A 79 -15.15 10.88 -14.70
C SER A 79 -14.71 10.38 -13.32
N CYS A 80 -14.42 9.08 -13.19
CA CYS A 80 -13.87 8.52 -11.98
C CYS A 80 -12.50 9.13 -11.67
N ALA A 81 -11.59 9.15 -12.63
CA ALA A 81 -10.26 9.74 -12.47
C ALA A 81 -10.35 11.20 -11.99
N ALA A 82 -11.18 12.02 -12.63
CA ALA A 82 -11.39 13.40 -12.23
C ALA A 82 -11.94 13.53 -10.79
N SER A 83 -12.90 12.66 -10.42
CA SER A 83 -13.48 12.67 -9.08
C SER A 83 -12.46 12.25 -8.01
N ARG A 84 -11.69 11.19 -8.28
CA ARG A 84 -10.70 10.68 -7.33
C ARG A 84 -9.50 11.62 -7.17
N ARG A 85 -9.06 12.26 -8.27
CA ARG A 85 -8.04 13.31 -8.18
C ARG A 85 -8.48 14.45 -7.26
N ARG A 86 -9.73 14.93 -7.39
CA ARG A 86 -10.27 15.95 -6.48
C ARG A 86 -10.28 15.47 -5.03
N GLN A 87 -10.70 14.23 -4.79
CA GLN A 87 -10.74 13.63 -3.44
C GLN A 87 -9.35 13.58 -2.79
N PHE A 88 -8.31 13.31 -3.55
CA PHE A 88 -6.93 13.19 -3.09
C PHE A 88 -6.09 14.45 -3.38
N CYS A 89 -6.72 15.56 -3.74
CA CYS A 89 -6.07 16.84 -4.02
C CYS A 89 -5.00 16.79 -5.14
N GLY A 90 -5.06 15.81 -6.05
CA GLY A 90 -4.13 15.65 -7.16
C GLY A 90 -2.70 15.20 -6.77
N TYR A 91 -2.45 14.86 -5.51
CA TYR A 91 -1.10 14.59 -5.00
C TYR A 91 -0.58 13.19 -5.26
N GLN A 92 -1.40 12.28 -5.73
CA GLN A 92 -1.10 10.84 -5.78
C GLN A 92 0.22 10.55 -6.50
N ARG A 93 0.34 10.96 -7.76
CA ARG A 93 1.51 10.73 -8.59
C ARG A 93 2.73 11.48 -8.07
N VAL A 94 2.57 12.75 -7.74
CA VAL A 94 3.65 13.61 -7.23
C VAL A 94 4.22 13.08 -5.91
N ALA A 95 3.35 12.62 -5.01
CA ALA A 95 3.78 12.03 -3.73
C ALA A 95 4.59 10.75 -3.93
N LEU A 96 4.15 9.88 -4.84
CA LEU A 96 4.86 8.65 -5.17
C LEU A 96 6.24 8.95 -5.80
N GLU A 97 6.29 9.77 -6.84
CA GLU A 97 7.52 10.14 -7.53
C GLU A 97 8.55 10.75 -6.57
N ARG A 98 8.11 11.64 -5.68
CA ARG A 98 8.99 12.24 -4.67
C ARG A 98 9.46 11.25 -3.62
N SER A 99 8.59 10.34 -3.19
CA SER A 99 8.99 9.28 -2.25
C SER A 99 10.02 8.34 -2.85
N LEU A 100 9.87 7.96 -4.13
CA LEU A 100 10.84 7.14 -4.86
C LEU A 100 12.16 7.89 -5.10
N ALA A 101 12.09 9.17 -5.48
CA ALA A 101 13.28 10.02 -5.65
C ALA A 101 14.02 10.20 -4.32
N TRP A 102 13.30 10.41 -3.23
CA TRP A 102 13.86 10.49 -1.89
C TRP A 102 14.57 9.18 -1.51
N ALA A 103 13.93 8.03 -1.68
CA ALA A 103 14.52 6.72 -1.40
C ALA A 103 15.83 6.52 -2.19
N LYS A 104 15.82 6.83 -3.47
CA LYS A 104 17.01 6.77 -4.33
C LYS A 104 18.12 7.70 -3.85
N GLY A 105 17.80 8.96 -3.49
CA GLY A 105 18.74 9.94 -2.97
C GLY A 105 19.35 9.57 -1.61
N LYS A 106 18.68 8.72 -0.82
CA LYS A 106 19.16 8.17 0.46
C LYS A 106 19.92 6.86 0.33
N ALA A 107 20.25 6.44 -0.89
CA ALA A 107 20.86 5.13 -1.17
C ALA A 107 20.08 3.96 -0.54
N CYS A 108 18.74 4.08 -0.54
CA CYS A 108 17.80 3.06 -0.09
C CYS A 108 17.10 2.44 -1.31
N PRO A 109 17.76 1.51 -2.03
CA PRO A 109 17.26 1.01 -3.30
C PRO A 109 16.01 0.13 -3.14
N TYR A 110 15.83 -0.44 -1.96
CA TYR A 110 14.72 -1.36 -1.69
C TYR A 110 13.46 -0.58 -1.30
N VAL A 111 12.41 -0.76 -2.08
CA VAL A 111 11.09 -0.18 -1.80
C VAL A 111 10.09 -1.32 -1.67
N VAL A 112 9.33 -1.33 -0.58
CA VAL A 112 8.16 -2.18 -0.40
C VAL A 112 6.92 -1.30 -0.52
N HIS A 113 6.00 -1.66 -1.40
CA HIS A 113 4.69 -1.04 -1.53
C HIS A 113 3.60 -2.06 -1.16
N THR A 114 2.84 -1.76 -0.13
CA THR A 114 1.85 -2.70 0.41
C THR A 114 0.43 -2.47 -0.12
N GLY A 115 0.32 -2.29 -1.44
CA GLY A 115 -0.95 -2.26 -2.16
C GLY A 115 -1.56 -0.88 -2.35
N ASP A 116 -2.60 -0.84 -3.18
CA ASP A 116 -3.28 0.38 -3.61
C ASP A 116 -2.32 1.39 -4.27
N LEU A 117 -1.45 0.89 -5.15
CA LEU A 117 -0.61 1.73 -6.00
C LEU A 117 -1.49 2.49 -7.00
N ILE A 118 -2.45 1.79 -7.61
CA ILE A 118 -3.48 2.39 -8.46
C ILE A 118 -4.83 2.40 -7.73
N ASP A 119 -5.67 3.37 -8.07
CA ASP A 119 -6.97 3.55 -7.40
C ASP A 119 -8.11 2.74 -8.06
N PHE A 120 -7.96 2.40 -9.31
CA PHE A 120 -8.86 1.53 -10.09
C PHE A 120 -8.18 1.11 -11.39
N GLN A 121 -8.69 0.07 -12.04
CA GLN A 121 -8.17 -0.38 -13.33
C GLN A 121 -8.64 0.53 -14.47
N SER A 122 -7.70 1.31 -15.00
CA SER A 122 -7.76 1.97 -16.30
C SER A 122 -6.49 1.63 -17.08
N ARG A 123 -6.48 1.83 -18.39
CA ARG A 123 -5.26 1.67 -19.20
C ARG A 123 -4.16 2.62 -18.74
N ALA A 124 -4.53 3.85 -18.36
CA ALA A 124 -3.60 4.85 -17.86
C ALA A 124 -2.97 4.42 -16.52
N ASN A 125 -3.77 3.94 -15.57
CA ASN A 125 -3.28 3.46 -14.27
C ASN A 125 -2.38 2.23 -14.41
N LEU A 126 -2.76 1.27 -15.24
CA LEU A 126 -1.95 0.07 -15.51
C LEU A 126 -0.61 0.42 -16.21
N ALA A 127 -0.63 1.39 -17.13
CA ALA A 127 0.60 1.90 -17.75
C ALA A 127 1.51 2.57 -16.72
N ALA A 128 0.96 3.43 -15.86
CA ALA A 128 1.70 4.08 -14.79
C ALA A 128 2.31 3.08 -13.81
N ALA A 129 1.54 2.07 -13.39
CA ALA A 129 2.04 0.99 -12.53
C ALA A 129 3.22 0.24 -13.17
N LYS A 130 3.11 -0.09 -14.45
CA LYS A 130 4.18 -0.74 -15.21
C LYS A 130 5.45 0.11 -15.26
N GLU A 131 5.31 1.42 -15.47
CA GLU A 131 6.44 2.37 -15.45
C GLU A 131 7.11 2.42 -14.07
N VAL A 132 6.34 2.48 -13.00
CA VAL A 132 6.85 2.47 -11.62
C VAL A 132 7.66 1.21 -11.34
N VAL A 133 7.10 0.04 -11.67
CA VAL A 133 7.78 -1.25 -11.46
C VAL A 133 9.04 -1.35 -12.30
N ALA A 134 8.98 -0.99 -13.59
CA ALA A 134 10.13 -1.06 -14.49
C ALA A 134 11.26 -0.05 -14.13
N GLY A 135 10.87 1.13 -13.66
CA GLY A 135 11.81 2.19 -13.25
C GLY A 135 12.51 1.96 -11.92
N ASN A 136 12.07 0.97 -11.14
CA ASN A 136 12.58 0.67 -9.80
C ASN A 136 12.85 -0.84 -9.63
N PRO A 137 14.02 -1.35 -10.03
CA PRO A 137 14.32 -2.80 -10.06
C PRO A 137 14.20 -3.51 -8.69
N GLU A 138 14.35 -2.74 -7.61
CA GLU A 138 14.24 -3.24 -6.23
C GLU A 138 12.85 -2.98 -5.61
N PHE A 139 11.85 -2.65 -6.45
CA PHE A 139 10.48 -2.44 -6.03
C PHE A 139 9.79 -3.79 -5.76
N MET A 140 9.27 -3.93 -4.56
CA MET A 140 8.52 -5.10 -4.10
C MET A 140 7.09 -4.65 -3.81
N MET A 141 6.09 -5.33 -4.34
CA MET A 141 4.70 -4.92 -4.17
C MET A 141 3.78 -6.09 -3.83
N ALA A 142 2.98 -5.93 -2.77
CA ALA A 142 1.77 -6.71 -2.51
C ALA A 142 0.56 -6.02 -3.18
N MET A 143 -0.45 -6.78 -3.58
CA MET A 143 -1.67 -6.22 -4.15
C MET A 143 -2.56 -5.61 -3.06
N GLY A 144 -3.25 -4.51 -3.38
CA GLY A 144 -4.32 -3.96 -2.57
C GLY A 144 -5.69 -4.16 -3.22
N ASN A 145 -6.75 -3.76 -2.55
CA ASN A 145 -8.10 -3.98 -3.06
C ASN A 145 -8.43 -3.07 -4.26
N HIS A 146 -7.80 -1.92 -4.36
CA HIS A 146 -7.99 -1.00 -5.48
C HIS A 146 -7.35 -1.50 -6.78
N GLU A 147 -6.32 -2.34 -6.73
CA GLU A 147 -5.81 -3.04 -7.92
C GLU A 147 -6.90 -3.88 -8.58
N PHE A 148 -7.83 -4.46 -7.82
CA PHE A 148 -8.92 -5.29 -8.33
C PHE A 148 -10.20 -4.52 -8.62
N TRP A 149 -10.24 -3.20 -8.38
CA TRP A 149 -11.41 -2.40 -8.62
C TRP A 149 -11.56 -2.02 -10.10
N ARG A 150 -12.57 -2.61 -10.71
CA ARG A 150 -13.06 -2.20 -12.05
C ARG A 150 -14.32 -1.38 -11.87
N ARG A 151 -14.37 -0.19 -12.44
CA ARG A 151 -15.40 0.83 -12.19
C ARG A 151 -16.86 0.32 -12.18
N LYS A 152 -17.20 -0.61 -13.09
CA LYS A 152 -18.55 -1.21 -13.18
C LYS A 152 -18.78 -2.37 -12.23
N THR A 153 -17.72 -2.89 -11.63
CA THR A 153 -17.77 -3.99 -10.69
C THR A 153 -17.05 -3.57 -9.43
N LYS A 154 -17.71 -3.70 -8.28
CA LYS A 154 -17.01 -3.51 -7.00
C LYS A 154 -15.85 -4.52 -6.93
N ALA A 155 -14.80 -4.13 -6.22
CA ALA A 155 -13.74 -5.06 -5.86
C ALA A 155 -14.29 -6.08 -4.87
N VAL A 156 -14.83 -7.18 -5.39
CA VAL A 156 -15.36 -8.30 -4.61
C VAL A 156 -14.69 -9.61 -5.06
N PRO A 157 -14.63 -10.63 -4.20
CA PRO A 157 -13.91 -11.87 -4.51
C PRO A 157 -14.32 -12.51 -5.86
N GLU A 158 -15.61 -12.43 -6.20
CA GLU A 158 -16.18 -13.01 -7.41
C GLU A 158 -15.68 -12.34 -8.70
N THR A 159 -15.28 -11.08 -8.63
CA THR A 159 -14.77 -10.31 -9.79
C THR A 159 -13.26 -10.36 -9.92
N ARG A 160 -12.54 -10.92 -8.94
CA ARG A 160 -11.08 -10.99 -8.91
C ARG A 160 -10.48 -11.60 -10.17
N GLY A 161 -11.02 -12.73 -10.64
CA GLY A 161 -10.51 -13.45 -11.81
C GLY A 161 -10.47 -12.61 -13.08
N VAL A 162 -11.40 -11.66 -13.23
CA VAL A 162 -11.45 -10.75 -14.39
C VAL A 162 -10.30 -9.75 -14.41
N SER A 163 -9.78 -9.38 -13.24
CA SER A 163 -8.71 -8.40 -13.10
C SER A 163 -7.31 -8.99 -13.24
N VAL A 164 -7.14 -10.27 -12.95
CA VAL A 164 -5.84 -10.94 -12.89
C VAL A 164 -5.01 -10.82 -14.18
N PRO A 165 -5.56 -11.00 -15.41
CA PRO A 165 -4.77 -10.89 -16.62
C PRO A 165 -4.13 -9.51 -16.80
N ASP A 166 -4.90 -8.44 -16.60
CA ASP A 166 -4.43 -7.05 -16.73
C ASP A 166 -3.39 -6.71 -15.66
N LEU A 167 -3.63 -7.15 -14.42
CA LEU A 167 -2.68 -6.96 -13.32
C LEU A 167 -1.38 -7.74 -13.55
N THR A 168 -1.47 -8.97 -14.03
CA THR A 168 -0.28 -9.77 -14.37
C THR A 168 0.54 -9.10 -15.47
N ALA A 169 -0.10 -8.49 -16.46
CA ALA A 169 0.58 -7.77 -17.54
C ALA A 169 1.26 -6.48 -17.03
N ALA A 170 0.72 -5.83 -15.99
CA ALA A 170 1.28 -4.61 -15.41
C ALA A 170 2.34 -4.87 -14.35
N PHE A 171 2.09 -5.82 -13.46
CA PHE A 171 2.91 -6.07 -12.26
C PHE A 171 3.79 -7.33 -12.37
N GLY A 172 3.71 -8.07 -13.46
CA GLY A 172 4.39 -9.36 -13.66
C GLY A 172 3.61 -10.55 -13.07
N PRO A 173 4.11 -11.79 -13.26
CA PRO A 173 3.44 -13.01 -12.80
C PRO A 173 3.35 -13.07 -11.26
N ASP A 174 2.54 -14.00 -10.77
CA ASP A 174 2.45 -14.34 -9.35
C ASP A 174 2.02 -13.18 -8.43
N ILE A 175 1.05 -12.37 -8.90
CA ILE A 175 0.52 -11.24 -8.13
C ILE A 175 -0.09 -11.66 -6.78
N GLY A 176 -0.47 -12.93 -6.62
CA GLY A 176 -1.06 -13.47 -5.40
C GLY A 176 -0.04 -13.76 -4.29
N PHE A 177 1.20 -14.12 -4.69
CA PHE A 177 2.26 -14.47 -3.75
C PHE A 177 3.63 -14.34 -4.41
N ARG A 178 4.55 -13.64 -3.76
CA ARG A 178 5.95 -13.51 -4.18
C ARG A 178 6.85 -13.53 -2.98
N SER A 179 8.12 -13.87 -3.18
CA SER A 179 9.16 -13.65 -2.18
C SER A 179 10.43 -13.10 -2.79
N LYS A 180 11.17 -12.33 -2.01
CA LYS A 180 12.49 -11.82 -2.36
C LYS A 180 13.41 -11.83 -1.15
N VAL A 181 14.54 -12.50 -1.24
CA VAL A 181 15.56 -12.45 -0.19
C VAL A 181 16.47 -11.25 -0.42
N VAL A 182 16.53 -10.38 0.57
CA VAL A 182 17.41 -9.20 0.59
C VAL A 182 18.31 -9.30 1.82
N ARG A 183 19.62 -9.42 1.63
CA ARG A 183 20.60 -9.46 2.72
C ARG A 183 20.24 -10.44 3.86
N ASN A 184 19.83 -11.66 3.50
CA ASN A 184 19.37 -12.72 4.43
C ASN A 184 18.05 -12.42 5.19
N VAL A 185 17.29 -11.48 4.74
CA VAL A 185 15.91 -11.24 5.19
C VAL A 185 14.97 -11.62 4.05
N ASN A 186 13.97 -12.42 4.34
CA ASN A 186 13.00 -12.89 3.37
C ASN A 186 11.75 -12.02 3.39
N PHE A 187 11.55 -11.22 2.37
CA PHE A 187 10.34 -10.43 2.15
C PHE A 187 9.32 -11.30 1.42
N VAL A 188 8.22 -11.58 2.09
CA VAL A 188 7.09 -12.34 1.55
C VAL A 188 5.96 -11.36 1.26
N LEU A 189 5.57 -11.26 -0.01
CA LEU A 189 4.52 -10.39 -0.51
C LEU A 189 3.29 -11.26 -0.77
N LEU A 190 2.26 -11.07 0.03
CA LEU A 190 1.06 -11.89 0.01
C LEU A 190 -0.15 -11.00 -0.26
N ASP A 191 -0.96 -11.40 -1.23
CA ASP A 191 -2.23 -10.79 -1.51
C ASP A 191 -3.28 -11.34 -0.55
N ASP A 192 -3.69 -10.52 0.39
CA ASP A 192 -4.74 -10.77 1.38
C ASP A 192 -5.99 -9.94 1.14
N VAL A 193 -6.15 -9.41 -0.08
CA VAL A 193 -7.30 -8.60 -0.47
C VAL A 193 -8.60 -9.33 -0.15
N TYR A 194 -9.58 -8.58 0.33
CA TYR A 194 -10.85 -9.04 0.88
C TYR A 194 -10.74 -9.72 2.25
N GLY A 195 -9.58 -9.60 2.91
CA GLY A 195 -9.32 -10.22 4.21
C GLY A 195 -9.25 -11.74 4.14
N THR A 196 -8.80 -12.31 3.00
CA THR A 196 -8.74 -13.76 2.79
C THR A 196 -7.38 -14.22 2.31
N VAL A 197 -7.03 -15.43 2.71
CA VAL A 197 -5.83 -16.13 2.24
C VAL A 197 -6.23 -17.50 1.70
N SER A 198 -5.70 -17.88 0.54
CA SER A 198 -5.98 -19.19 -0.06
C SER A 198 -5.08 -20.29 0.52
N ALA A 199 -5.54 -21.54 0.44
CA ALA A 199 -4.74 -22.70 0.84
C ALA A 199 -3.43 -22.82 0.07
N GLU A 200 -3.39 -22.36 -1.18
CA GLU A 200 -2.15 -22.35 -1.97
C GLU A 200 -1.14 -21.31 -1.42
N GLN A 201 -1.60 -20.12 -1.07
CA GLN A 201 -0.76 -19.10 -0.44
C GLN A 201 -0.19 -19.59 0.90
N VAL A 202 -0.98 -20.31 1.70
CA VAL A 202 -0.49 -20.93 2.95
C VAL A 202 0.65 -21.90 2.69
N LYS A 203 0.50 -22.80 1.71
CA LYS A 203 1.57 -23.74 1.32
C LYS A 203 2.82 -23.03 0.81
N LEU A 204 2.64 -21.93 0.07
CA LEU A 204 3.77 -21.11 -0.39
C LEU A 204 4.47 -20.44 0.79
N PHE A 205 3.72 -19.92 1.75
CA PHE A 205 4.29 -19.34 2.98
C PHE A 205 5.07 -20.38 3.79
N GLU A 206 4.57 -21.60 3.95
CA GLU A 206 5.28 -22.70 4.62
C GLU A 206 6.63 -23.00 3.95
N ARG A 207 6.70 -22.94 2.61
CA ARG A 207 7.96 -23.08 1.87
C ARG A 207 8.94 -21.93 2.17
N GLU A 208 8.42 -20.73 2.38
CA GLU A 208 9.23 -19.57 2.76
C GLU A 208 9.77 -19.72 4.20
N VAL A 209 8.97 -20.22 5.12
CA VAL A 209 9.39 -20.57 6.49
C VAL A 209 10.49 -21.62 6.48
N ALA A 210 10.37 -22.63 5.62
CA ALA A 210 11.37 -23.70 5.48
C ALA A 210 12.78 -23.22 5.07
N LYS A 211 12.90 -21.99 4.53
CA LYS A 211 14.21 -21.37 4.24
C LYS A 211 15.01 -21.02 5.51
N GLY A 212 14.37 -20.96 6.68
CA GLY A 212 15.02 -20.65 7.95
C GLY A 212 15.52 -19.20 8.08
N LEU A 213 15.04 -18.28 7.22
CA LEU A 213 15.43 -16.88 7.24
C LEU A 213 14.40 -16.04 8.02
N PRO A 214 14.81 -14.93 8.65
CA PRO A 214 13.86 -13.96 9.18
C PRO A 214 12.89 -13.49 8.10
N ILE A 215 11.58 -13.48 8.41
CA ILE A 215 10.52 -13.13 7.48
C ILE A 215 9.96 -11.74 7.79
N VAL A 216 9.81 -10.93 6.75
CA VAL A 216 9.01 -9.71 6.72
C VAL A 216 7.81 -10.00 5.82
N LEU A 217 6.63 -10.10 6.40
CA LEU A 217 5.39 -10.32 5.66
C LEU A 217 4.80 -8.98 5.22
N CYS A 218 4.60 -8.82 3.93
CA CYS A 218 4.06 -7.62 3.31
C CYS A 218 2.68 -7.95 2.75
N MET A 219 1.66 -7.31 3.29
CA MET A 219 0.25 -7.49 2.94
C MET A 219 -0.41 -6.12 2.83
N HIS A 220 -1.60 -6.05 2.27
CA HIS A 220 -2.34 -4.80 2.21
C HIS A 220 -3.23 -4.60 3.44
N VAL A 221 -4.09 -5.57 3.73
CA VAL A 221 -5.02 -5.49 4.86
C VAL A 221 -4.30 -5.87 6.16
N PRO A 222 -4.25 -5.01 7.17
CA PRO A 222 -3.60 -5.36 8.43
C PRO A 222 -4.35 -6.49 9.15
N VAL A 223 -3.60 -7.34 9.85
CA VAL A 223 -4.22 -8.36 10.69
C VAL A 223 -4.96 -7.69 11.83
N TYR A 224 -6.22 -8.08 12.00
CA TYR A 224 -7.13 -7.53 13.00
C TYR A 224 -6.59 -7.62 14.42
N THR A 225 -6.73 -6.50 15.13
CA THR A 225 -6.58 -6.39 16.59
C THR A 225 -7.57 -5.36 17.11
N GLU A 226 -7.84 -5.37 18.41
CA GLU A 226 -8.72 -4.36 19.01
C GLU A 226 -8.23 -2.93 18.80
N THR A 227 -6.91 -2.70 18.86
CA THR A 227 -6.29 -1.40 18.62
C THR A 227 -6.56 -0.92 17.20
N ILE A 228 -6.42 -1.83 16.22
CA ILE A 228 -6.71 -1.53 14.81
C ILE A 228 -8.18 -1.19 14.62
N GLU A 229 -9.09 -1.98 15.21
CA GLU A 229 -10.53 -1.72 15.12
C GLU A 229 -10.92 -0.38 15.73
N LEU A 230 -10.48 -0.11 16.95
CA LEU A 230 -10.76 1.15 17.64
C LEU A 230 -10.22 2.36 16.84
N THR A 231 -9.04 2.22 16.25
CA THR A 231 -8.44 3.27 15.46
C THR A 231 -9.15 3.43 14.11
N ALA A 232 -9.51 2.34 13.45
CA ALA A 232 -10.29 2.37 12.21
C ALA A 232 -11.67 3.02 12.44
N ASN A 233 -12.37 2.65 13.48
CA ASN A 233 -13.65 3.26 13.86
C ASN A 233 -13.53 4.77 14.14
N ARG A 234 -12.41 5.18 14.75
CA ARG A 234 -12.16 6.61 15.02
C ARG A 234 -11.91 7.42 13.74
N TYR A 235 -11.23 6.84 12.75
CA TYR A 235 -10.86 7.54 11.51
C TYR A 235 -11.93 7.46 10.42
N TRP A 236 -12.57 6.30 10.27
CA TRP A 236 -13.51 6.02 9.20
C TRP A 236 -14.97 6.01 9.64
N GLY A 237 -15.23 6.15 10.94
CA GLY A 237 -16.53 5.86 11.53
C GLY A 237 -16.77 4.35 11.68
N ASN A 238 -17.95 3.95 12.10
CA ASN A 238 -18.32 2.53 12.21
C ASN A 238 -18.49 1.92 10.81
N VAL A 239 -17.39 1.63 10.13
CA VAL A 239 -17.37 0.88 8.87
C VAL A 239 -17.09 -0.58 9.23
N PRO A 240 -18.09 -1.46 9.19
CA PRO A 240 -17.90 -2.87 9.46
C PRO A 240 -16.86 -3.45 8.50
N ASP A 241 -16.02 -4.31 8.99
CA ASP A 241 -15.11 -5.17 8.21
C ASP A 241 -13.94 -4.49 7.47
N ILE A 242 -13.71 -3.18 7.65
CA ILE A 242 -12.62 -2.50 6.93
C ILE A 242 -11.22 -3.05 7.25
N ALA A 243 -11.06 -3.68 8.42
CA ALA A 243 -9.78 -4.21 8.89
C ALA A 243 -9.92 -5.64 9.47
N ARG A 244 -10.97 -6.36 9.07
CA ARG A 244 -11.21 -7.72 9.58
C ARG A 244 -10.92 -8.74 8.50
N GLN A 245 -10.17 -9.76 8.86
CA GLN A 245 -10.06 -10.97 8.06
C GLN A 245 -11.35 -11.79 8.14
N ARG A 246 -11.65 -12.52 7.06
CA ARG A 246 -12.81 -13.40 6.98
C ARG A 246 -12.68 -14.57 7.96
N GLU A 247 -13.82 -15.02 8.46
CA GLU A 247 -13.91 -16.18 9.38
C GLU A 247 -13.88 -17.53 8.65
N ASP A 248 -13.30 -17.58 7.44
CA ASP A 248 -13.09 -18.87 6.77
C ASP A 248 -11.93 -19.63 7.45
N LYS A 249 -12.06 -20.96 7.40
CA LYS A 249 -11.15 -21.86 8.10
C LYS A 249 -9.68 -21.65 7.71
N VAL A 250 -9.40 -21.51 6.41
CA VAL A 250 -8.02 -21.40 5.90
C VAL A 250 -7.38 -20.10 6.39
N THR A 251 -8.09 -19.01 6.29
CA THR A 251 -7.59 -17.69 6.76
C THR A 251 -7.34 -17.71 8.25
N GLN A 252 -8.25 -18.25 9.07
CA GLN A 252 -8.08 -18.31 10.52
C GLN A 252 -6.94 -19.24 10.96
N GLU A 253 -6.77 -20.39 10.29
CA GLU A 253 -5.63 -21.29 10.53
C GLU A 253 -4.31 -20.60 10.17
N PHE A 254 -4.26 -19.86 9.06
CA PHE A 254 -3.08 -19.08 8.69
C PHE A 254 -2.73 -18.02 9.74
N LEU A 255 -3.70 -17.24 10.22
CA LEU A 255 -3.50 -16.23 11.25
C LEU A 255 -2.99 -16.84 12.57
N SER A 256 -3.52 -18.02 12.94
CA SER A 256 -3.03 -18.78 14.08
C SER A 256 -1.57 -19.21 13.90
N CYS A 257 -1.22 -19.70 12.71
CA CYS A 257 0.14 -20.04 12.34
C CYS A 257 1.10 -18.85 12.45
N LEU A 258 0.71 -17.68 11.92
CA LEU A 258 1.52 -16.45 12.01
C LEU A 258 1.84 -16.05 13.45
N ARG A 259 0.88 -16.23 14.39
CA ARG A 259 1.09 -15.90 15.81
C ARG A 259 2.17 -16.78 16.47
N GLY A 260 2.30 -18.02 16.01
CA GLY A 260 3.30 -18.98 16.51
C GLY A 260 4.64 -18.93 15.78
N GLU A 261 4.71 -18.29 14.61
CA GLU A 261 5.88 -18.34 13.73
C GLU A 261 7.04 -17.48 14.26
N LYS A 262 8.14 -18.13 14.62
CA LYS A 262 9.32 -17.49 15.25
C LYS A 262 10.19 -16.73 14.23
N LEU A 263 10.17 -17.12 12.97
CA LEU A 263 10.90 -16.44 11.90
C LEU A 263 10.17 -15.17 11.44
N LEU A 264 8.87 -15.01 11.72
CA LEU A 264 8.12 -13.79 11.42
C LEU A 264 8.58 -12.67 12.37
N ARG A 265 9.17 -11.63 11.81
CA ARG A 265 9.78 -10.52 12.56
C ARG A 265 9.06 -9.21 12.40
N ALA A 266 8.40 -9.01 11.27
CA ALA A 266 7.60 -7.83 11.01
C ALA A 266 6.48 -8.15 10.01
N MET A 267 5.37 -7.42 10.14
CA MET A 267 4.36 -7.28 9.11
C MET A 267 4.30 -5.82 8.66
N LEU A 268 4.37 -5.58 7.36
CA LEU A 268 4.21 -4.26 6.74
C LEU A 268 2.88 -4.26 6.02
N THR A 269 2.00 -3.31 6.37
CA THR A 269 0.62 -3.25 5.84
C THR A 269 0.19 -1.81 5.53
N GLY A 270 -0.95 -1.63 4.87
CA GLY A 270 -1.53 -0.35 4.47
C GLY A 270 -3.02 -0.24 4.76
N HIS A 271 -3.82 0.08 3.72
CA HIS A 271 -5.28 0.05 3.68
C HIS A 271 -5.99 1.08 4.56
N LEU A 272 -5.51 1.33 5.76
CA LEU A 272 -6.21 2.17 6.74
C LEU A 272 -5.85 3.65 6.65
N HIS A 273 -4.84 4.01 5.85
CA HIS A 273 -4.35 5.37 5.57
C HIS A 273 -3.81 6.13 6.80
N TYR A 274 -3.48 5.44 7.89
CA TYR A 274 -2.86 6.03 9.09
C TYR A 274 -1.77 5.12 9.64
N ASP A 275 -0.88 5.67 10.47
CA ASP A 275 0.22 4.90 11.06
C ASP A 275 -0.21 4.23 12.36
N ILE A 276 0.04 2.91 12.44
CA ILE A 276 0.01 2.14 13.70
C ILE A 276 1.29 1.31 13.77
N GLU A 277 1.79 1.16 14.98
CA GLU A 277 2.80 0.17 15.34
C GLU A 277 2.24 -0.63 16.51
N GLU A 278 2.15 -1.94 16.33
CA GLU A 278 1.54 -2.83 17.32
C GLU A 278 2.28 -4.16 17.40
N ARG A 279 2.49 -4.64 18.62
CA ARG A 279 3.04 -5.98 18.84
C ARG A 279 2.00 -7.03 18.45
N PHE A 280 2.34 -7.82 17.44
CA PHE A 280 1.51 -8.91 16.96
C PHE A 280 1.79 -10.24 17.69
N SER A 281 3.05 -10.54 17.94
CA SER A 281 3.50 -11.72 18.69
C SER A 281 4.78 -11.40 19.48
N ASP A 282 5.35 -12.38 20.17
CA ASP A 282 6.62 -12.20 20.90
C ASP A 282 7.78 -11.81 19.99
N THR A 283 7.73 -12.19 18.72
CA THR A 283 8.80 -11.98 17.74
C THR A 283 8.45 -10.97 16.64
N CYS A 284 7.18 -10.60 16.50
CA CYS A 284 6.66 -9.81 15.38
C CYS A 284 5.98 -8.53 15.83
N VAL A 285 6.28 -7.44 15.15
CA VAL A 285 5.55 -6.16 15.21
C VAL A 285 4.82 -5.94 13.89
N GLN A 286 3.57 -5.53 13.94
CA GLN A 286 2.79 -5.09 12.79
C GLN A 286 2.91 -3.57 12.64
N TYR A 287 3.27 -3.14 11.46
CA TYR A 287 3.42 -1.75 11.06
C TYR A 287 2.39 -1.41 9.98
N VAL A 288 1.30 -0.77 10.37
CA VAL A 288 0.38 -0.16 9.42
C VAL A 288 0.95 1.19 9.00
N MET A 289 0.92 1.50 7.71
CA MET A 289 1.49 2.73 7.17
C MET A 289 0.39 3.68 6.69
N GLY A 290 0.59 4.99 6.92
CA GLY A 290 -0.25 6.04 6.37
C GLY A 290 -0.09 6.18 4.86
N ALA A 291 -1.15 6.64 4.19
CA ALA A 291 -1.22 6.70 2.73
C ALA A 291 -0.15 7.57 2.09
N ASN A 292 0.49 7.05 1.04
CA ASN A 292 1.54 7.76 0.31
C ASN A 292 1.01 8.99 -0.44
N TYR A 293 -0.24 8.97 -0.95
CA TYR A 293 -0.82 10.18 -1.54
C TYR A 293 -0.90 11.37 -0.57
N MET A 294 -0.73 11.15 0.73
CA MET A 294 -0.57 12.18 1.76
C MET A 294 0.89 12.51 2.04
N PHE A 295 1.80 12.19 1.13
CA PHE A 295 3.26 12.35 1.28
C PHE A 295 3.84 11.62 2.48
N ARG A 296 3.33 10.45 2.84
CA ARG A 296 3.85 9.64 3.93
C ARG A 296 4.72 8.51 3.42
N ALA A 297 5.79 8.22 4.15
CA ALA A 297 6.68 7.09 3.93
C ALA A 297 7.25 6.60 5.26
N ARG A 298 7.63 5.32 5.34
CA ARG A 298 8.35 4.79 6.50
C ARG A 298 9.73 4.30 6.08
N LEU A 299 10.74 4.70 6.83
CA LEU A 299 12.07 4.12 6.72
C LEU A 299 12.20 2.97 7.72
N VAL A 300 12.35 1.76 7.20
CA VAL A 300 12.54 0.55 8.01
C VAL A 300 14.02 0.21 8.03
N LEU A 301 14.64 0.25 9.20
CA LEU A 301 16.05 -0.10 9.42
C LEU A 301 16.14 -1.53 9.94
N PHE A 302 16.79 -2.40 9.19
CA PHE A 302 17.14 -3.76 9.58
C PHE A 302 18.58 -3.79 10.12
N THR A 303 18.75 -4.28 11.36
CA THR A 303 20.05 -4.31 12.07
C THR A 303 20.41 -5.67 12.63
#